data_d2476c1857d85ae747851cb681041129
#
_entry.id   d2476c1857d85ae747851cb681041129
#
_cell.length_a   1.000
_cell.length_b   1.000
_cell.length_c   1.000
_cell.angle_alpha   90.00
_cell.angle_beta   90.00
_cell.angle_gamma   90.00
#
_symmetry.space_group_name_H-M   'P 1'
#
loop_
_entity.id
_entity.type
_entity.pdbx_description
1 polymer ?
#
loop_
_entity_poly.entity_id
_entity_poly.type
_entity_poly.pdbx_seq_one_letter_code
_entity_poly.pdbx_strand_id
1 'polypeptide(L)'
;MSTPAEEELFQTFRPYCSALASKPSLPILRKITDLVQTSNPDDLTKIQEYIIFPLQLYLRTPIMPENYTLAVIDFIRIFYAKVKLKSQFVLKDIISSALTICMKADKLSEDFKTSLSGLFANMFKSAIEDVKLYVYGEDLKLPLSHIVFETLKWAEEDEAFDVISTSLSVIKALIAANDDFYCQVYIERFAPMLPGITTKVVKIIKRNHKQGHKIKAACLTLWTDIVSSIINDRQVFLEPSIDYHEEQSSLLQDPKWVDLAKDHLYTHMQIFASMTTHEHRSVRKALQSLCQGLIIHSWNVLRNTRPLQVFV
;
A
#
# COMPACT_ATOMS: atom_id res chain seq x y z
N MET A 1 -17.34 -29.35 3.11
CA MET A 1 -18.75 -29.38 2.66
C MET A 1 -19.23 -27.94 2.60
N SER A 2 -19.70 -27.48 1.43
CA SER A 2 -20.30 -26.16 1.27
C SER A 2 -21.61 -26.08 2.06
N THR A 3 -21.88 -24.93 2.65
CA THR A 3 -23.16 -24.69 3.33
C THR A 3 -24.27 -24.43 2.28
N PRO A 4 -25.56 -24.69 2.60
CA PRO A 4 -26.66 -24.37 1.67
C PRO A 4 -26.66 -22.92 1.18
N ALA A 5 -26.26 -21.98 2.04
CA ALA A 5 -26.13 -20.56 1.68
C ALA A 5 -25.01 -20.29 0.67
N GLU A 6 -23.88 -21.01 0.75
CA GLU A 6 -22.80 -20.94 -0.24
C GLU A 6 -23.23 -21.45 -1.61
N GLU A 7 -23.97 -22.57 -1.63
CA GLU A 7 -24.51 -23.15 -2.86
C GLU A 7 -25.47 -22.18 -3.56
N GLU A 8 -26.40 -21.58 -2.80
CA GLU A 8 -27.37 -20.59 -3.31
C GLU A 8 -26.64 -19.35 -3.88
N LEU A 9 -25.65 -18.83 -3.14
CA LEU A 9 -24.86 -17.69 -3.58
C LEU A 9 -24.09 -18.03 -4.87
N PHE A 10 -23.44 -19.20 -4.92
CA PHE A 10 -22.73 -19.67 -6.12
C PHE A 10 -23.68 -19.75 -7.33
N GLN A 11 -24.87 -20.33 -7.17
CA GLN A 11 -25.85 -20.43 -8.24
C GLN A 11 -26.32 -19.03 -8.73
N THR A 12 -26.38 -18.05 -7.83
CA THR A 12 -26.73 -16.65 -8.15
C THR A 12 -25.65 -15.99 -9.02
N PHE A 13 -24.35 -16.18 -8.71
CA PHE A 13 -23.26 -15.59 -9.47
C PHE A 13 -22.92 -16.34 -10.77
N ARG A 14 -23.17 -17.64 -10.83
CA ARG A 14 -22.79 -18.53 -11.91
C ARG A 14 -23.15 -18.04 -13.31
N PRO A 15 -24.40 -17.63 -13.63
CA PRO A 15 -24.76 -17.20 -14.97
C PRO A 15 -23.99 -15.96 -15.42
N TYR A 16 -23.73 -15.03 -14.50
CA TYR A 16 -23.01 -13.78 -14.82
C TYR A 16 -21.51 -14.01 -14.98
N CYS A 17 -20.89 -14.81 -14.12
CA CYS A 17 -19.46 -15.14 -14.21
C CYS A 17 -19.17 -15.94 -15.50
N SER A 18 -20.03 -16.91 -15.85
CA SER A 18 -19.91 -17.68 -17.09
C SER A 18 -20.09 -16.80 -18.33
N ALA A 19 -21.01 -15.86 -18.30
CA ALA A 19 -21.22 -14.91 -19.37
C ALA A 19 -20.03 -13.96 -19.55
N LEU A 20 -19.43 -13.45 -18.44
CA LEU A 20 -18.23 -12.62 -18.50
C LEU A 20 -17.01 -13.39 -19.03
N ALA A 21 -16.84 -14.64 -18.62
CA ALA A 21 -15.76 -15.49 -19.12
C ALA A 21 -15.86 -15.74 -20.64
N SER A 22 -17.07 -15.77 -21.17
CA SER A 22 -17.31 -15.96 -22.60
C SER A 22 -17.17 -14.67 -23.41
N LYS A 23 -17.67 -13.56 -22.88
CA LYS A 23 -17.63 -12.24 -23.57
C LYS A 23 -17.62 -11.10 -22.57
N PRO A 24 -16.63 -10.18 -22.65
CA PRO A 24 -16.59 -8.95 -21.84
C PRO A 24 -17.86 -8.11 -22.03
N SER A 25 -18.49 -7.68 -20.92
CA SER A 25 -19.76 -6.95 -20.94
C SER A 25 -19.90 -6.01 -19.72
N LEU A 26 -19.92 -4.70 -19.95
CA LEU A 26 -20.16 -3.71 -18.90
C LEU A 26 -21.50 -3.89 -18.17
N PRO A 27 -22.63 -4.16 -18.86
CA PRO A 27 -23.90 -4.41 -18.17
C PRO A 27 -23.85 -5.62 -17.22
N ILE A 28 -23.17 -6.70 -17.61
CA ILE A 28 -23.01 -7.88 -16.77
C ILE A 28 -22.11 -7.55 -15.58
N LEU A 29 -21.00 -6.85 -15.80
CA LEU A 29 -20.10 -6.43 -14.72
C LEU A 29 -20.83 -5.57 -13.68
N ARG A 30 -21.67 -4.64 -14.10
CA ARG A 30 -22.50 -3.83 -13.19
C ARG A 30 -23.45 -4.69 -12.37
N LYS A 31 -24.12 -5.68 -12.97
CA LYS A 31 -24.99 -6.60 -12.24
C LYS A 31 -24.23 -7.40 -11.17
N ILE A 32 -23.03 -7.88 -11.50
CA ILE A 32 -22.18 -8.57 -10.50
C ILE A 32 -21.79 -7.57 -9.40
N THR A 33 -21.50 -6.32 -9.72
CA THR A 33 -21.18 -5.29 -8.73
C THR A 33 -22.35 -5.08 -7.76
N ASP A 34 -23.56 -4.98 -8.26
CA ASP A 34 -24.77 -4.81 -7.44
C ASP A 34 -24.98 -6.04 -6.53
N LEU A 35 -24.79 -7.24 -7.05
CA LEU A 35 -24.86 -8.48 -6.27
C LEU A 35 -23.79 -8.50 -5.16
N VAL A 36 -22.56 -8.11 -5.45
CA VAL A 36 -21.49 -8.01 -4.45
C VAL A 36 -21.85 -7.01 -3.37
N GLN A 37 -22.45 -5.87 -3.72
CA GLN A 37 -22.84 -4.86 -2.72
C GLN A 37 -23.92 -5.35 -1.76
N THR A 38 -24.84 -6.17 -2.21
CA THR A 38 -25.97 -6.70 -1.41
C THR A 38 -25.65 -8.00 -0.67
N SER A 39 -24.65 -8.76 -1.11
CA SER A 39 -24.30 -10.07 -0.52
C SER A 39 -23.49 -9.95 0.76
N ASN A 40 -23.49 -11.00 1.59
CA ASN A 40 -22.71 -11.08 2.82
C ASN A 40 -21.19 -11.18 2.50
N PRO A 41 -20.32 -10.40 3.15
CA PRO A 41 -18.86 -10.43 2.91
C PRO A 41 -18.20 -11.77 3.19
N ASP A 42 -18.63 -12.48 4.25
CA ASP A 42 -18.03 -13.76 4.62
C ASP A 42 -18.32 -14.86 3.59
N ASP A 43 -19.54 -14.87 3.05
CA ASP A 43 -19.92 -15.81 2.00
C ASP A 43 -19.24 -15.48 0.66
N LEU A 44 -19.12 -14.20 0.30
CA LEU A 44 -18.33 -13.74 -0.85
C LEU A 44 -16.87 -14.15 -0.73
N THR A 45 -16.31 -14.11 0.48
CA THR A 45 -14.93 -14.52 0.76
C THR A 45 -14.68 -15.99 0.39
N LYS A 46 -15.68 -16.85 0.52
CA LYS A 46 -15.57 -18.29 0.20
C LYS A 46 -15.55 -18.56 -1.30
N ILE A 47 -16.29 -17.76 -2.08
CA ILE A 47 -16.40 -17.92 -3.55
C ILE A 47 -15.59 -16.87 -4.32
N GLN A 48 -14.67 -16.12 -3.66
CA GLN A 48 -13.94 -15.02 -4.26
C GLN A 48 -13.18 -15.39 -5.54
N GLU A 49 -12.52 -16.55 -5.56
CA GLU A 49 -11.76 -17.00 -6.73
C GLU A 49 -12.67 -17.20 -7.94
N TYR A 50 -13.87 -17.77 -7.73
CA TYR A 50 -14.84 -17.96 -8.78
C TYR A 50 -15.32 -16.63 -9.37
N ILE A 51 -15.61 -15.64 -8.53
CA ILE A 51 -16.06 -14.31 -8.97
C ILE A 51 -14.94 -13.57 -9.72
N ILE A 52 -13.70 -13.66 -9.23
CA ILE A 52 -12.55 -12.93 -9.78
C ILE A 52 -11.99 -13.60 -11.05
N PHE A 53 -12.13 -14.91 -11.20
CA PHE A 53 -11.54 -15.67 -12.30
C PHE A 53 -11.82 -15.10 -13.72
N PRO A 54 -13.05 -14.77 -14.13
CA PRO A 54 -13.31 -14.21 -15.46
C PRO A 54 -12.64 -12.85 -15.67
N LEU A 55 -12.43 -12.08 -14.61
CA LEU A 55 -11.76 -10.78 -14.66
C LEU A 55 -10.23 -10.94 -14.78
N GLN A 56 -9.65 -11.96 -14.12
CA GLN A 56 -8.24 -12.29 -14.29
C GLN A 56 -7.94 -12.72 -15.74
N LEU A 57 -8.79 -13.56 -16.33
CA LEU A 57 -8.67 -13.93 -17.76
C LEU A 57 -8.65 -12.70 -18.65
N TYR A 58 -9.52 -11.74 -18.36
CA TYR A 58 -9.60 -10.49 -19.11
C TYR A 58 -8.32 -9.65 -18.91
N LEU A 59 -7.87 -9.44 -17.68
CA LEU A 59 -6.68 -8.63 -17.38
C LEU A 59 -5.38 -9.17 -18.00
N ARG A 60 -5.31 -10.46 -18.33
CA ARG A 60 -4.19 -11.08 -19.06
C ARG A 60 -4.23 -10.86 -20.57
N THR A 61 -5.35 -10.37 -21.11
CA THR A 61 -5.52 -10.17 -22.54
C THR A 61 -4.72 -8.95 -23.01
N PRO A 62 -3.91 -9.04 -24.08
CA PRO A 62 -2.98 -7.98 -24.48
C PRO A 62 -3.65 -6.73 -25.08
N ILE A 63 -4.87 -6.85 -25.62
CA ILE A 63 -5.60 -5.75 -26.25
C ILE A 63 -6.90 -5.53 -25.49
N MET A 64 -7.00 -4.38 -24.82
CA MET A 64 -8.13 -4.05 -23.95
C MET A 64 -8.66 -2.65 -24.22
N PRO A 65 -9.98 -2.47 -24.36
CA PRO A 65 -10.60 -1.15 -24.31
C PRO A 65 -10.37 -0.52 -22.92
N GLU A 66 -9.84 0.70 -22.87
CA GLU A 66 -9.49 1.40 -21.62
C GLU A 66 -10.68 1.49 -20.66
N ASN A 67 -11.87 1.86 -21.18
CA ASN A 67 -13.07 2.00 -20.37
C ASN A 67 -13.53 0.69 -19.69
N TYR A 68 -13.34 -0.45 -20.36
CA TYR A 68 -13.68 -1.74 -19.76
C TYR A 68 -12.62 -2.18 -18.75
N THR A 69 -11.35 -1.95 -19.06
CA THR A 69 -10.24 -2.22 -18.13
C THR A 69 -10.39 -1.43 -16.84
N LEU A 70 -10.71 -0.14 -16.95
CA LEU A 70 -11.00 0.70 -15.79
C LEU A 70 -12.18 0.16 -14.97
N ALA A 71 -13.26 -0.24 -15.63
CA ALA A 71 -14.41 -0.82 -14.93
C ALA A 71 -14.09 -2.14 -14.22
N VAL A 72 -13.23 -2.98 -14.79
CA VAL A 72 -12.74 -4.22 -14.16
C VAL A 72 -11.88 -3.91 -12.93
N ILE A 73 -10.96 -2.96 -13.04
CA ILE A 73 -10.12 -2.53 -11.92
C ILE A 73 -10.98 -1.97 -10.80
N ASP A 74 -11.96 -1.11 -11.12
CA ASP A 74 -12.90 -0.56 -10.14
C ASP A 74 -13.75 -1.63 -9.48
N PHE A 75 -14.21 -2.62 -10.23
CA PHE A 75 -14.93 -3.75 -9.64
C PHE A 75 -14.07 -4.48 -8.61
N ILE A 76 -12.83 -4.85 -8.98
CA ILE A 76 -11.93 -5.58 -8.07
C ILE A 76 -11.58 -4.73 -6.85
N ARG A 77 -11.39 -3.42 -7.03
CA ARG A 77 -11.20 -2.45 -5.95
C ARG A 77 -12.37 -2.43 -4.96
N ILE A 78 -13.61 -2.37 -5.47
CA ILE A 78 -14.84 -2.41 -4.66
C ILE A 78 -14.98 -3.76 -3.96
N PHE A 79 -14.70 -4.85 -4.66
CA PHE A 79 -14.76 -6.20 -4.13
C PHE A 79 -13.85 -6.37 -2.91
N TYR A 80 -12.57 -6.03 -3.02
CA TYR A 80 -11.62 -6.13 -1.91
C TYR A 80 -11.73 -5.01 -0.87
N ALA A 81 -12.54 -3.99 -1.07
CA ALA A 81 -12.97 -3.09 -0.01
C ALA A 81 -13.93 -3.78 0.98
N LYS A 82 -14.59 -4.87 0.56
CA LYS A 82 -15.62 -5.58 1.31
C LYS A 82 -15.21 -7.00 1.73
N VAL A 83 -14.42 -7.69 0.92
CA VAL A 83 -14.09 -9.11 1.02
C VAL A 83 -12.66 -9.31 1.49
N LYS A 84 -12.42 -10.30 2.37
CA LYS A 84 -11.07 -10.68 2.80
C LYS A 84 -10.33 -11.41 1.70
N LEU A 85 -9.13 -10.96 1.35
CA LEU A 85 -8.28 -11.62 0.37
C LEU A 85 -7.58 -12.82 1.00
N LYS A 86 -7.95 -14.04 0.55
CA LYS A 86 -7.42 -15.31 1.06
C LYS A 86 -6.47 -16.02 0.10
N SER A 87 -6.47 -15.64 -1.18
CA SER A 87 -5.73 -16.36 -2.23
C SER A 87 -4.46 -15.60 -2.62
N GLN A 88 -3.31 -16.21 -2.33
CA GLN A 88 -2.01 -15.72 -2.79
C GLN A 88 -1.92 -15.72 -4.33
N PHE A 89 -2.53 -16.72 -4.97
CA PHE A 89 -2.58 -16.81 -6.43
C PHE A 89 -3.34 -15.64 -7.04
N VAL A 90 -4.52 -15.31 -6.51
CA VAL A 90 -5.31 -14.15 -6.98
C VAL A 90 -4.54 -12.85 -6.78
N LEU A 91 -3.89 -12.67 -5.62
CA LEU A 91 -3.05 -11.50 -5.36
C LEU A 91 -1.94 -11.36 -6.40
N LYS A 92 -1.13 -12.42 -6.59
CA LYS A 92 0.01 -12.42 -7.51
C LYS A 92 -0.43 -12.10 -8.94
N ASP A 93 -1.49 -12.74 -9.39
CA ASP A 93 -2.01 -12.60 -10.74
C ASP A 93 -2.54 -11.19 -11.03
N ILE A 94 -3.33 -10.63 -10.11
CA ILE A 94 -3.86 -9.26 -10.26
C ILE A 94 -2.72 -8.24 -10.22
N ILE A 95 -1.77 -8.37 -9.29
CA ILE A 95 -0.60 -7.47 -9.22
C ILE A 95 0.20 -7.53 -10.51
N SER A 96 0.50 -8.72 -11.02
CA SER A 96 1.27 -8.89 -12.25
C SER A 96 0.56 -8.28 -13.46
N SER A 97 -0.75 -8.50 -13.57
CA SER A 97 -1.57 -7.94 -14.64
C SER A 97 -1.64 -6.40 -14.55
N ALA A 98 -1.87 -5.87 -13.35
CA ALA A 98 -1.94 -4.42 -13.11
C ALA A 98 -0.59 -3.72 -13.42
N LEU A 99 0.54 -4.30 -13.01
CA LEU A 99 1.86 -3.78 -13.36
C LEU A 99 2.13 -3.85 -14.87
N THR A 100 1.70 -4.91 -15.53
CA THR A 100 1.81 -5.01 -17.00
C THR A 100 1.05 -3.89 -17.71
N ILE A 101 -0.12 -3.51 -17.19
CA ILE A 101 -0.89 -2.37 -17.69
C ILE A 101 -0.12 -1.07 -17.46
N CYS A 102 0.41 -0.85 -16.25
CA CYS A 102 1.23 0.33 -15.94
C CYS A 102 2.42 0.49 -16.88
N MET A 103 3.10 -0.60 -17.20
CA MET A 103 4.30 -0.59 -18.05
C MET A 103 4.00 -0.37 -19.54
N LYS A 104 2.82 -0.74 -20.02
CA LYS A 104 2.41 -0.61 -21.42
C LYS A 104 1.77 0.73 -21.77
N ALA A 105 1.30 1.46 -20.78
CA ALA A 105 0.64 2.74 -20.98
C ALA A 105 1.65 3.89 -20.89
N ASP A 106 1.86 4.62 -21.96
CA ASP A 106 2.74 5.81 -21.97
C ASP A 106 2.25 6.89 -21.00
N LYS A 107 0.93 7.02 -20.85
CA LYS A 107 0.31 7.95 -19.92
C LYS A 107 -1.05 7.42 -19.45
N LEU A 108 -1.14 7.09 -18.18
CA LEU A 108 -2.41 6.71 -17.55
C LEU A 108 -3.24 7.95 -17.21
N SER A 109 -4.57 7.86 -17.40
CA SER A 109 -5.51 8.90 -16.95
C SER A 109 -5.54 9.01 -15.42
N GLU A 110 -6.01 10.15 -14.90
CA GLU A 110 -6.17 10.37 -13.45
C GLU A 110 -7.10 9.33 -12.83
N ASP A 111 -8.19 9.00 -13.50
CA ASP A 111 -9.15 7.97 -13.07
C ASP A 111 -8.47 6.60 -12.98
N PHE A 112 -7.63 6.28 -13.95
CA PHE A 112 -6.91 5.01 -13.97
C PHE A 112 -5.91 4.89 -12.82
N LYS A 113 -5.10 5.93 -12.58
CA LYS A 113 -4.15 5.99 -11.46
C LYS A 113 -4.87 5.88 -10.11
N THR A 114 -6.00 6.60 -9.95
CA THR A 114 -6.82 6.57 -8.74
C THR A 114 -7.39 5.18 -8.49
N SER A 115 -7.94 4.54 -9.51
CA SER A 115 -8.53 3.20 -9.40
C SER A 115 -7.49 2.13 -9.13
N LEU A 116 -6.34 2.16 -9.80
CA LEU A 116 -5.23 1.23 -9.55
C LEU A 116 -4.65 1.39 -8.14
N SER A 117 -4.40 2.63 -7.71
CA SER A 117 -3.92 2.89 -6.35
C SER A 117 -4.93 2.41 -5.31
N GLY A 118 -6.22 2.68 -5.53
CA GLY A 118 -7.29 2.18 -4.67
C GLY A 118 -7.39 0.66 -4.65
N LEU A 119 -7.19 -0.01 -5.78
CA LEU A 119 -7.13 -1.46 -5.88
C LEU A 119 -6.00 -2.03 -5.01
N PHE A 120 -4.76 -1.57 -5.20
CA PHE A 120 -3.61 -2.02 -4.40
C PHE A 120 -3.84 -1.79 -2.92
N ALA A 121 -4.29 -0.59 -2.52
CA ALA A 121 -4.56 -0.28 -1.12
C ALA A 121 -5.61 -1.20 -0.50
N ASN A 122 -6.70 -1.51 -1.21
CA ASN A 122 -7.75 -2.39 -0.70
C ASN A 122 -7.30 -3.85 -0.64
N MET A 123 -6.55 -4.34 -1.63
CA MET A 123 -6.00 -5.70 -1.60
C MET A 123 -5.05 -5.90 -0.42
N PHE A 124 -4.13 -4.97 -0.16
CA PHE A 124 -3.21 -5.06 0.97
C PHE A 124 -3.92 -4.98 2.33
N LYS A 125 -4.94 -4.10 2.46
CA LYS A 125 -5.75 -4.00 3.68
C LYS A 125 -6.60 -5.22 3.95
N SER A 126 -7.15 -5.84 2.90
CA SER A 126 -8.06 -6.98 3.02
C SER A 126 -7.34 -8.31 3.15
N ALA A 127 -6.03 -8.38 2.89
CA ALA A 127 -5.23 -9.59 2.96
C ALA A 127 -5.27 -10.20 4.38
N ILE A 128 -5.53 -11.51 4.46
CA ILE A 128 -5.38 -12.30 5.70
C ILE A 128 -3.90 -12.55 5.98
N GLU A 129 -3.57 -13.06 7.16
CA GLU A 129 -2.20 -13.23 7.65
C GLU A 129 -1.27 -13.96 6.66
N ASP A 130 -1.67 -15.12 6.16
CA ASP A 130 -0.86 -15.90 5.21
C ASP A 130 -0.59 -15.13 3.90
N VAL A 131 -1.57 -14.34 3.46
CA VAL A 131 -1.44 -13.50 2.26
C VAL A 131 -0.56 -12.28 2.54
N LYS A 132 -0.63 -11.69 3.74
CA LYS A 132 0.27 -10.61 4.17
C LYS A 132 1.73 -11.08 4.18
N LEU A 133 2.02 -12.25 4.73
CA LEU A 133 3.36 -12.84 4.66
C LEU A 133 3.84 -12.98 3.21
N TYR A 134 2.98 -13.46 2.35
CA TYR A 134 3.30 -13.60 0.93
C TYR A 134 3.57 -12.25 0.25
N VAL A 135 2.87 -11.16 0.64
CA VAL A 135 3.13 -9.80 0.13
C VAL A 135 4.59 -9.39 0.36
N TYR A 136 5.13 -9.69 1.54
CA TYR A 136 6.52 -9.34 1.88
C TYR A 136 7.55 -10.39 1.48
N GLY A 137 7.12 -11.53 0.95
CA GLY A 137 7.97 -12.62 0.50
C GLY A 137 8.83 -12.30 -0.73
N GLU A 138 9.78 -13.16 -1.04
CA GLU A 138 10.71 -12.97 -2.17
C GLU A 138 10.00 -12.91 -3.53
N ASP A 139 8.92 -13.68 -3.70
CA ASP A 139 8.14 -13.74 -4.95
C ASP A 139 7.55 -12.39 -5.36
N LEU A 140 7.18 -11.54 -4.40
CA LEU A 140 6.60 -10.23 -4.65
C LEU A 140 7.57 -9.07 -4.45
N LYS A 141 8.85 -9.33 -4.17
CA LYS A 141 9.86 -8.29 -3.93
C LYS A 141 9.93 -7.24 -5.04
N LEU A 142 10.14 -7.67 -6.26
CA LEU A 142 10.20 -6.76 -7.42
C LEU A 142 8.84 -6.13 -7.73
N PRO A 143 7.73 -6.89 -7.83
CA PRO A 143 6.40 -6.32 -8.00
C PRO A 143 6.05 -5.27 -6.95
N LEU A 144 6.32 -5.53 -5.67
CA LEU A 144 6.06 -4.60 -4.59
C LEU A 144 6.87 -3.31 -4.70
N SER A 145 8.16 -3.44 -5.03
CA SER A 145 9.04 -2.29 -5.27
C SER A 145 8.53 -1.42 -6.42
N HIS A 146 8.03 -2.03 -7.49
CA HIS A 146 7.42 -1.31 -8.63
C HIS A 146 6.12 -0.60 -8.22
N ILE A 147 5.24 -1.25 -7.45
CA ILE A 147 4.02 -0.61 -6.95
C ILE A 147 4.36 0.63 -6.11
N VAL A 148 5.29 0.48 -5.16
CA VAL A 148 5.76 1.60 -4.30
C VAL A 148 6.34 2.73 -5.15
N PHE A 149 7.18 2.40 -6.13
CA PHE A 149 7.80 3.39 -7.02
C PHE A 149 6.76 4.14 -7.87
N GLU A 150 5.88 3.44 -8.56
CA GLU A 150 4.88 4.06 -9.45
C GLU A 150 3.85 4.89 -8.66
N THR A 151 3.35 4.38 -7.56
CA THR A 151 2.38 5.13 -6.73
C THR A 151 3.00 6.39 -6.12
N LEU A 152 4.24 6.35 -5.66
CA LEU A 152 4.94 7.55 -5.17
C LEU A 152 5.29 8.51 -6.31
N LYS A 153 5.58 8.01 -7.52
CA LYS A 153 5.78 8.83 -8.71
C LYS A 153 4.48 9.57 -9.08
N TRP A 154 3.34 8.87 -9.12
CA TRP A 154 2.05 9.51 -9.38
C TRP A 154 1.73 10.57 -8.31
N ALA A 155 1.95 10.28 -7.02
CA ALA A 155 1.75 11.25 -5.95
C ALA A 155 2.70 12.48 -6.07
N GLU A 156 3.92 12.29 -6.58
CA GLU A 156 4.88 13.38 -6.79
C GLU A 156 4.56 14.22 -8.04
N GLU A 157 4.14 13.59 -9.14
CA GLU A 157 4.01 14.26 -10.44
C GLU A 157 2.61 14.82 -10.71
N ASP A 158 1.55 14.22 -10.12
CA ASP A 158 0.17 14.60 -10.37
C ASP A 158 -0.27 15.83 -9.55
N GLU A 159 -1.32 16.51 -10.03
CA GLU A 159 -1.92 17.65 -9.35
C GLU A 159 -3.30 17.32 -8.74
N ALA A 160 -3.92 16.25 -9.20
CA ALA A 160 -5.22 15.81 -8.72
C ALA A 160 -5.13 15.26 -7.29
N PHE A 161 -5.90 15.85 -6.38
CA PHE A 161 -5.94 15.44 -4.96
C PHE A 161 -6.25 13.95 -4.79
N ASP A 162 -7.17 13.41 -5.58
CA ASP A 162 -7.60 12.02 -5.47
C ASP A 162 -6.48 11.05 -5.89
N VAL A 163 -5.72 11.38 -6.96
CA VAL A 163 -4.54 10.60 -7.37
C VAL A 163 -3.50 10.59 -6.25
N ILE A 164 -3.16 11.75 -5.70
CA ILE A 164 -2.16 11.87 -4.64
C ILE A 164 -2.62 11.12 -3.39
N SER A 165 -3.85 11.35 -2.94
CA SER A 165 -4.40 10.75 -1.73
C SER A 165 -4.50 9.23 -1.82
N THR A 166 -4.99 8.68 -2.93
CA THR A 166 -5.09 7.23 -3.14
C THR A 166 -3.71 6.59 -3.28
N SER A 167 -2.78 7.23 -3.97
CA SER A 167 -1.40 6.75 -4.09
C SER A 167 -0.69 6.66 -2.73
N LEU A 168 -0.80 7.68 -1.88
CA LEU A 168 -0.29 7.63 -0.51
C LEU A 168 -0.98 6.55 0.34
N SER A 169 -2.25 6.26 0.07
CA SER A 169 -3.00 5.21 0.78
C SER A 169 -2.46 3.80 0.51
N VAL A 170 -1.79 3.56 -0.63
CA VAL A 170 -1.13 2.27 -0.94
C VAL A 170 0.00 2.03 0.06
N ILE A 171 0.88 3.02 0.22
CA ILE A 171 2.00 2.90 1.16
C ILE A 171 1.48 2.74 2.59
N LYS A 172 0.46 3.52 2.97
CA LYS A 172 -0.18 3.39 4.27
C LYS A 172 -0.79 2.01 4.50
N ALA A 173 -1.40 1.40 3.48
CA ALA A 173 -1.96 0.06 3.57
C ALA A 173 -0.89 -1.01 3.80
N LEU A 174 0.27 -0.86 3.16
CA LEU A 174 1.42 -1.74 3.36
C LEU A 174 1.98 -1.64 4.78
N ILE A 175 2.08 -0.43 5.35
CA ILE A 175 2.58 -0.24 6.72
C ILE A 175 1.57 -0.78 7.74
N ALA A 176 0.27 -0.48 7.58
CA ALA A 176 -0.78 -0.90 8.50
C ALA A 176 -1.00 -2.43 8.55
N ALA A 177 -0.48 -3.15 7.57
CA ALA A 177 -0.50 -4.61 7.57
C ALA A 177 0.58 -5.23 8.49
N ASN A 178 1.39 -4.38 9.14
CA ASN A 178 2.50 -4.81 9.99
C ASN A 178 2.00 -5.02 11.42
N ASP A 179 1.61 -6.25 11.75
CA ASP A 179 1.41 -6.71 13.13
C ASP A 179 2.77 -7.16 13.72
N ASP A 180 2.90 -7.18 15.04
CA ASP A 180 4.17 -7.48 15.75
C ASP A 180 4.87 -8.78 15.26
N PHE A 181 4.10 -9.77 14.83
CA PHE A 181 4.61 -11.06 14.34
C PHE A 181 5.34 -10.96 12.98
N TYR A 182 4.92 -10.05 12.10
CA TYR A 182 5.50 -9.91 10.74
C TYR A 182 6.54 -8.80 10.65
N CYS A 183 6.89 -8.21 11.78
CA CYS A 183 7.72 -7.02 11.83
C CYS A 183 9.07 -7.23 11.13
N GLN A 184 9.74 -8.37 11.36
CA GLN A 184 11.06 -8.65 10.78
C GLN A 184 11.00 -8.74 9.24
N VAL A 185 10.08 -9.53 8.69
CA VAL A 185 9.95 -9.70 7.23
C VAL A 185 9.57 -8.39 6.53
N TYR A 186 8.69 -7.61 7.16
CA TYR A 186 8.33 -6.27 6.71
C TYR A 186 9.56 -5.35 6.69
N ILE A 187 10.33 -5.31 7.78
CA ILE A 187 11.50 -4.45 7.92
C ILE A 187 12.56 -4.79 6.87
N GLU A 188 12.90 -6.06 6.68
CA GLU A 188 13.84 -6.51 5.66
C GLU A 188 13.42 -6.09 4.26
N ARG A 189 12.11 -6.02 4.02
CA ARG A 189 11.56 -5.60 2.75
C ARG A 189 11.58 -4.09 2.55
N PHE A 190 11.25 -3.32 3.60
CA PHE A 190 11.07 -1.87 3.49
C PHE A 190 12.31 -1.05 3.88
N ALA A 191 13.20 -1.55 4.73
CA ALA A 191 14.42 -0.85 5.11
C ALA A 191 15.26 -0.40 3.89
N PRO A 192 15.51 -1.24 2.86
CA PRO A 192 16.24 -0.80 1.67
C PRO A 192 15.52 0.31 0.89
N MET A 193 14.20 0.37 0.96
CA MET A 193 13.39 1.36 0.24
C MET A 193 13.17 2.66 1.04
N LEU A 194 13.48 2.66 2.35
CA LEU A 194 13.22 3.77 3.26
C LEU A 194 13.74 5.12 2.74
N PRO A 195 15.01 5.26 2.29
CA PRO A 195 15.52 6.54 1.81
C PRO A 195 14.74 7.05 0.58
N GLY A 196 14.40 6.16 -0.34
CA GLY A 196 13.63 6.50 -1.54
C GLY A 196 12.21 6.96 -1.21
N ILE A 197 11.50 6.22 -0.37
CA ILE A 197 10.13 6.54 0.04
C ILE A 197 10.10 7.89 0.78
N THR A 198 10.94 8.07 1.80
CA THR A 198 10.96 9.29 2.62
C THR A 198 11.35 10.51 1.80
N THR A 199 12.29 10.38 0.85
CA THR A 199 12.65 11.46 -0.09
C THR A 199 11.46 11.87 -0.97
N LYS A 200 10.74 10.91 -1.53
CA LYS A 200 9.55 11.18 -2.37
C LYS A 200 8.46 11.86 -1.56
N VAL A 201 8.17 11.38 -0.35
CA VAL A 201 7.19 12.00 0.55
C VAL A 201 7.57 13.47 0.85
N VAL A 202 8.83 13.77 1.12
CA VAL A 202 9.31 15.15 1.34
C VAL A 202 9.17 16.01 0.08
N LYS A 203 9.43 15.46 -1.10
CA LYS A 203 9.21 16.18 -2.37
C LYS A 203 7.73 16.53 -2.57
N ILE A 204 6.80 15.62 -2.27
CA ILE A 204 5.36 15.89 -2.32
C ILE A 204 4.99 17.01 -1.34
N ILE A 205 5.52 16.99 -0.11
CA ILE A 205 5.30 18.04 0.90
C ILE A 205 5.73 19.44 0.39
N LYS A 206 6.86 19.52 -0.33
CA LYS A 206 7.41 20.79 -0.83
C LYS A 206 6.61 21.39 -1.99
N ARG A 207 5.82 20.59 -2.70
CA ARG A 207 5.00 21.11 -3.81
C ARG A 207 3.81 21.94 -3.31
N ASN A 208 3.42 22.93 -4.10
CA ASN A 208 2.21 23.71 -3.85
C ASN A 208 1.01 23.05 -4.54
N HIS A 209 0.16 22.38 -3.76
CA HIS A 209 -1.08 21.77 -4.23
C HIS A 209 -2.29 22.62 -3.82
N LYS A 210 -3.39 22.57 -4.59
CA LYS A 210 -4.65 23.28 -4.27
C LYS A 210 -5.20 22.95 -2.88
N GLN A 211 -5.07 21.69 -2.42
CA GLN A 211 -5.41 21.23 -1.06
C GLN A 211 -4.17 20.89 -0.25
N GLY A 212 -3.12 21.70 -0.39
CA GLY A 212 -1.77 21.42 0.11
C GLY A 212 -1.69 21.09 1.59
N HIS A 213 -2.52 21.71 2.43
CA HIS A 213 -2.55 21.41 3.86
C HIS A 213 -2.99 19.99 4.19
N LYS A 214 -3.95 19.42 3.44
CA LYS A 214 -4.40 18.02 3.63
C LYS A 214 -3.33 17.05 3.18
N ILE A 215 -2.72 17.32 2.01
CA ILE A 215 -1.63 16.49 1.48
C ILE A 215 -0.42 16.54 2.42
N LYS A 216 -0.01 17.72 2.86
CA LYS A 216 1.11 17.88 3.80
C LYS A 216 0.87 17.13 5.10
N ALA A 217 -0.33 17.24 5.69
CA ALA A 217 -0.68 16.50 6.90
C ALA A 217 -0.64 14.99 6.69
N ALA A 218 -1.19 14.48 5.57
CA ALA A 218 -1.15 13.06 5.22
C ALA A 218 0.28 12.56 5.00
N CYS A 219 1.11 13.33 4.31
CA CYS A 219 2.52 13.01 4.10
C CYS A 219 3.33 12.98 5.40
N LEU A 220 3.13 13.95 6.31
CA LEU A 220 3.79 13.97 7.63
C LEU A 220 3.40 12.71 8.44
N THR A 221 2.10 12.38 8.47
CA THR A 221 1.64 11.16 9.14
C THR A 221 2.26 9.91 8.52
N LEU A 222 2.22 9.79 7.19
CA LEU A 222 2.79 8.65 6.47
C LEU A 222 4.30 8.52 6.73
N TRP A 223 5.04 9.62 6.69
CA TRP A 223 6.48 9.64 6.97
C TRP A 223 6.76 9.15 8.39
N THR A 224 5.97 9.61 9.38
CA THR A 224 6.08 9.16 10.77
C THR A 224 5.83 7.66 10.89
N ASP A 225 4.74 7.17 10.32
CA ASP A 225 4.35 5.77 10.38
C ASP A 225 5.47 4.87 9.79
N ILE A 226 6.04 5.24 8.64
CA ILE A 226 7.14 4.50 8.01
C ILE A 226 8.39 4.51 8.87
N VAL A 227 8.83 5.68 9.32
CA VAL A 227 10.07 5.80 10.09
C VAL A 227 9.95 5.10 11.44
N SER A 228 8.84 5.29 12.15
CA SER A 228 8.59 4.64 13.44
C SER A 228 8.44 3.12 13.33
N SER A 229 8.01 2.60 12.19
CA SER A 229 7.91 1.14 12.00
C SER A 229 9.25 0.50 11.66
N ILE A 230 10.15 1.20 10.96
CA ILE A 230 11.43 0.66 10.51
C ILE A 230 12.56 1.04 11.47
N ILE A 231 12.69 2.33 11.81
CA ILE A 231 13.71 2.83 12.75
C ILE A 231 13.12 2.85 14.16
N ASN A 232 12.89 1.66 14.70
CA ASN A 232 12.26 1.48 16.01
C ASN A 232 13.30 1.01 17.01
N ASP A 233 13.28 1.57 18.23
CA ASP A 233 14.20 1.20 19.32
C ASP A 233 14.20 -0.31 19.61
N ARG A 234 13.03 -0.95 19.55
CA ARG A 234 12.91 -2.39 19.75
C ARG A 234 13.66 -3.19 18.70
N GLN A 235 13.64 -2.75 17.45
CA GLN A 235 14.23 -3.49 16.32
C GLN A 235 15.74 -3.31 16.22
N VAL A 236 16.23 -2.09 16.47
CA VAL A 236 17.67 -1.78 16.38
C VAL A 236 18.46 -2.36 17.55
N PHE A 237 17.82 -2.50 18.74
CA PHE A 237 18.46 -3.01 19.95
C PHE A 237 18.03 -4.44 20.34
N LEU A 238 17.24 -5.13 19.49
CA LEU A 238 16.99 -6.55 19.68
C LEU A 238 18.30 -7.32 19.53
N GLU A 239 18.67 -8.07 20.57
CA GLU A 239 19.72 -9.08 20.43
C GLU A 239 19.27 -10.12 19.41
N PRO A 240 20.14 -10.55 18.47
CA PRO A 240 19.80 -11.58 17.50
C PRO A 240 19.36 -12.83 18.26
N SER A 241 18.10 -13.25 18.06
CA SER A 241 17.63 -14.51 18.62
C SER A 241 18.45 -15.67 18.04
N ILE A 242 18.94 -16.53 18.92
CA ILE A 242 19.91 -17.62 18.63
C ILE A 242 19.40 -18.63 17.58
N ASP A 243 18.12 -18.58 17.19
CA ASP A 243 17.45 -19.56 16.35
C ASP A 243 17.29 -19.18 14.86
N TYR A 244 17.80 -18.04 14.41
CA TYR A 244 17.74 -17.67 13.00
C TYR A 244 19.10 -17.93 12.32
N HIS A 245 19.09 -18.75 11.28
CA HIS A 245 20.22 -19.13 10.45
C HIS A 245 21.19 -17.97 10.18
N GLU A 246 22.48 -18.21 10.41
CA GLU A 246 23.62 -17.29 10.42
C GLU A 246 23.88 -16.44 9.16
N GLU A 247 23.03 -16.47 8.10
CA GLU A 247 23.38 -15.86 6.81
C GLU A 247 22.67 -14.56 6.45
N GLN A 248 21.70 -14.06 7.26
CA GLN A 248 21.02 -12.79 6.97
C GLN A 248 21.06 -11.84 8.16
N SER A 249 22.17 -11.09 8.29
CA SER A 249 22.16 -9.93 9.19
C SER A 249 21.18 -8.88 8.65
N SER A 250 20.16 -8.52 9.44
CA SER A 250 19.24 -7.44 9.12
C SER A 250 20.01 -6.14 8.83
N LEU A 251 19.62 -5.37 7.81
CA LEU A 251 20.19 -4.04 7.55
C LEU A 251 20.19 -3.13 8.78
N LEU A 252 19.22 -3.31 9.68
CA LEU A 252 19.14 -2.56 10.95
C LEU A 252 20.25 -2.91 11.93
N GLN A 253 20.94 -4.03 11.74
CA GLN A 253 22.09 -4.43 12.55
C GLN A 253 23.42 -3.90 11.97
N ASP A 254 23.41 -3.34 10.74
CA ASP A 254 24.55 -2.64 10.19
C ASP A 254 24.63 -1.19 10.70
N PRO A 255 25.58 -0.86 11.61
CA PRO A 255 25.70 0.49 12.14
C PRO A 255 25.89 1.55 11.06
N LYS A 256 26.56 1.21 9.96
CA LYS A 256 26.80 2.14 8.85
C LYS A 256 25.50 2.49 8.15
N TRP A 257 24.63 1.51 7.89
CA TRP A 257 23.33 1.77 7.30
C TRP A 257 22.46 2.61 8.23
N VAL A 258 22.45 2.29 9.52
CA VAL A 258 21.67 3.04 10.52
C VAL A 258 22.13 4.50 10.60
N ASP A 259 23.44 4.75 10.61
CA ASP A 259 23.99 6.11 10.67
C ASP A 259 23.67 6.90 9.38
N LEU A 260 23.79 6.29 8.21
CA LEU A 260 23.37 6.91 6.95
C LEU A 260 21.86 7.22 6.92
N ALA A 261 21.03 6.32 7.44
CA ALA A 261 19.60 6.54 7.54
C ALA A 261 19.29 7.73 8.48
N LYS A 262 19.99 7.84 9.62
CA LYS A 262 19.84 8.96 10.57
C LYS A 262 20.18 10.31 9.94
N ASP A 263 21.32 10.40 9.21
CA ASP A 263 21.72 11.63 8.52
C ASP A 263 20.71 12.04 7.45
N HIS A 264 20.17 11.07 6.74
CA HIS A 264 19.11 11.29 5.76
C HIS A 264 17.82 11.82 6.42
N LEU A 265 17.38 11.20 7.51
CA LEU A 265 16.21 11.64 8.28
C LEU A 265 16.39 13.02 8.89
N TYR A 266 17.61 13.36 9.35
CA TYR A 266 17.94 14.68 9.86
C TYR A 266 17.64 15.80 8.85
N THR A 267 18.02 15.61 7.61
CA THR A 267 17.74 16.55 6.53
C THR A 267 16.22 16.78 6.35
N HIS A 268 15.42 15.71 6.47
CA HIS A 268 13.97 15.81 6.40
C HIS A 268 13.37 16.54 7.60
N MET A 269 13.87 16.30 8.81
CA MET A 269 13.41 16.96 10.03
C MET A 269 13.67 18.47 10.00
N GLN A 270 14.79 18.92 9.43
CA GLN A 270 15.04 20.36 9.22
C GLN A 270 13.95 21.01 8.34
N ILE A 271 13.50 20.30 7.31
CA ILE A 271 12.40 20.78 6.46
C ILE A 271 11.09 20.85 7.25
N PHE A 272 10.80 19.82 8.07
CA PHE A 272 9.59 19.78 8.89
C PHE A 272 9.58 20.83 9.99
N ALA A 273 10.75 21.17 10.57
CA ALA A 273 10.87 22.22 11.56
C ALA A 273 10.39 23.59 11.01
N SER A 274 10.61 23.87 9.73
CA SER A 274 10.09 25.08 9.10
C SER A 274 8.54 25.15 9.02
N MET A 275 7.85 24.03 9.28
CA MET A 275 6.39 23.95 9.25
C MET A 275 5.73 24.14 10.63
N THR A 276 6.50 24.38 11.69
CA THR A 276 5.97 24.61 13.06
C THR A 276 4.99 25.77 13.11
N THR A 277 5.23 26.80 12.29
CA THR A 277 4.40 28.00 12.18
C THR A 277 3.39 27.95 11.03
N HIS A 278 3.15 26.76 10.44
CA HIS A 278 2.24 26.65 9.31
C HIS A 278 0.82 27.11 9.67
N GLU A 279 0.16 27.90 8.80
CA GLU A 279 -1.16 28.50 9.05
C GLU A 279 -2.25 27.48 9.40
N HIS A 280 -2.27 26.33 8.71
CA HIS A 280 -3.28 25.31 8.92
C HIS A 280 -3.01 24.43 10.15
N ARG A 281 -3.99 24.38 11.05
CA ARG A 281 -3.93 23.56 12.28
C ARG A 281 -3.67 22.07 12.01
N SER A 282 -4.22 21.52 10.92
CA SER A 282 -4.03 20.10 10.56
C SER A 282 -2.56 19.74 10.34
N VAL A 283 -1.79 20.62 9.71
CA VAL A 283 -0.35 20.43 9.47
C VAL A 283 0.41 20.49 10.79
N ARG A 284 0.12 21.50 11.64
CA ARG A 284 0.77 21.60 12.96
C ARG A 284 0.45 20.38 13.86
N LYS A 285 -0.81 19.89 13.81
CA LYS A 285 -1.21 18.67 14.55
C LYS A 285 -0.47 17.43 14.02
N ALA A 286 -0.34 17.26 12.71
CA ALA A 286 0.42 16.18 12.12
C ALA A 286 1.91 16.25 12.51
N LEU A 287 2.49 17.45 12.55
CA LEU A 287 3.87 17.66 13.01
C LEU A 287 4.04 17.31 14.50
N GLN A 288 3.08 17.71 15.35
CA GLN A 288 3.07 17.29 16.76
C GLN A 288 3.03 15.77 16.91
N SER A 289 2.15 15.09 16.15
CA SER A 289 2.07 13.63 16.15
C SER A 289 3.36 12.98 15.65
N LEU A 290 4.05 13.60 14.68
CA LEU A 290 5.36 13.16 14.21
C LEU A 290 6.39 13.20 15.35
N CYS A 291 6.50 14.31 16.07
CA CYS A 291 7.43 14.43 17.21
C CYS A 291 7.11 13.39 18.29
N GLN A 292 5.83 13.23 18.63
CA GLN A 292 5.39 12.22 19.60
C GLN A 292 5.73 10.80 19.14
N GLY A 293 5.47 10.45 17.89
CA GLY A 293 5.78 9.12 17.33
C GLY A 293 7.27 8.80 17.39
N LEU A 294 8.13 9.74 17.02
CA LEU A 294 9.58 9.56 17.08
C LEU A 294 10.09 9.41 18.51
N ILE A 295 9.55 10.19 19.47
CA ILE A 295 9.91 10.06 20.89
C ILE A 295 9.49 8.70 21.44
N ILE A 296 8.31 8.22 21.11
CA ILE A 296 7.77 6.96 21.64
C ILE A 296 8.50 5.74 21.05
N HIS A 297 8.80 5.76 19.75
CA HIS A 297 9.25 4.57 19.04
C HIS A 297 10.74 4.54 18.71
N SER A 298 11.39 5.70 18.55
CA SER A 298 12.73 5.82 17.97
C SER A 298 13.68 6.66 18.82
N TRP A 299 13.34 6.93 20.10
CA TRP A 299 14.09 7.82 20.95
C TRP A 299 15.55 7.37 21.14
N ASN A 300 15.78 6.11 21.51
CA ASN A 300 17.12 5.62 21.82
C ASN A 300 18.01 5.56 20.56
N VAL A 301 17.43 5.26 19.39
CA VAL A 301 18.16 5.29 18.13
C VAL A 301 18.51 6.72 17.74
N LEU A 302 17.62 7.69 17.96
CA LEU A 302 17.76 9.06 17.46
C LEU A 302 18.36 10.03 18.48
N ARG A 303 18.32 9.75 19.82
CA ARG A 303 18.73 10.69 20.88
C ARG A 303 20.18 11.17 20.80
N ASN A 304 21.08 10.29 20.34
CA ASN A 304 22.51 10.61 20.23
C ASN A 304 22.86 11.20 18.87
N THR A 305 21.88 11.63 18.12
CA THR A 305 22.05 12.17 16.78
C THR A 305 21.52 13.59 16.69
N ARG A 306 22.08 14.36 15.77
CA ARG A 306 21.64 15.74 15.46
C ARG A 306 20.13 15.87 15.17
N PRO A 307 19.38 14.83 14.70
CA PRO A 307 17.97 14.95 14.34
C PRO A 307 17.05 15.52 15.41
N LEU A 308 17.18 15.08 16.68
CA LEU A 308 16.27 15.55 17.74
C LEU A 308 16.60 16.96 18.24
N GLN A 309 17.82 17.44 18.03
CA GLN A 309 18.22 18.80 18.41
C GLN A 309 17.52 19.90 17.60
N VAL A 310 16.87 19.53 16.50
CA VAL A 310 16.13 20.49 15.63
C VAL A 310 14.80 20.91 16.26
N PHE A 311 14.24 20.11 17.16
CA PHE A 311 12.92 20.35 17.79
C PHE A 311 13.03 20.80 19.26
N VAL A 312 14.24 20.89 19.80
CA VAL A 312 14.55 21.43 21.12
C VAL A 312 15.06 22.86 20.99
#